data_0908c73a0eaf7614eb1dd9b1c3a0ae03
#
_entry.id   0908c73a0eaf7614eb1dd9b1c3a0ae03
#
_cell.length_a   1.000
_cell.length_b   1.000
_cell.length_c   1.000
_cell.angle_alpha   90.00
_cell.angle_beta   90.00
_cell.angle_gamma   90.00
#
_symmetry.space_group_name_H-M   'P 1'
#
loop_
_entity.id
_entity.type
_entity.pdbx_description
1 polymer ?
#
loop_
_entity_poly.entity_id
_entity_poly.type
_entity_poly.pdbx_seq_one_letter_code
_entity_poly.pdbx_strand_id
1 'polypeptide(L)'
;MTTTHQGDDQQDLADEKHLAERLSHFDLFSWEDQRVKWELFDYSRGRCPVAHTDGNGGFYIVSRYEDVRRVMEDWETFSSTESPLVPTGVPSLCPIDDDPPVQSAARQLLNPLFSRKALAPHEEAMHQTAKDLIDGFVDRGSAEILNEYAGPYVGRMLTKVIFNDLTDEELNAAQELALAVAEGATPELFGQLFVMCTEYLERAKKRGITGDGVLARLVGGRFGGRPITQEEQVGCLGILVLGGLDTTRAAIGNITYRLTQHPGLEDRLRNPAWVRRDMDEFLRLDSPVAAMARVATRDVELNGVLIKKGERVQVRFDSANRDTAKFRDADQLVFDEARSGHAAFGMGVHRCVGSNMARMQIEIAFEELLKRVKNIRLAPAADIKWVPGQSNALHTVDIEFDRVG
;
A
#
# COMPACT_ATOMS: atom_id res chain seq x y z
N MET A 1 35.18 6.25 41.05
CA MET A 1 33.78 5.91 40.64
C MET A 1 33.70 5.97 39.15
N THR A 2 34.06 4.88 38.45
CA THR A 2 34.13 4.78 36.99
C THR A 2 33.83 3.32 36.57
N THR A 3 32.61 2.83 36.89
CA THR A 3 32.23 1.44 36.55
C THR A 3 30.85 1.31 35.88
N THR A 4 30.17 2.40 35.54
CA THR A 4 28.84 2.36 34.90
C THR A 4 28.88 2.43 33.34
N HIS A 5 29.91 2.96 32.71
CA HIS A 5 29.95 3.11 31.24
C HIS A 5 30.32 1.84 30.46
N GLN A 6 31.11 0.91 31.05
CA GLN A 6 31.53 -0.29 30.32
C GLN A 6 30.45 -1.36 30.15
N GLY A 7 29.42 -1.37 31.00
CA GLY A 7 28.29 -2.31 30.90
C GLY A 7 27.32 -1.92 29.80
N ASP A 8 27.02 -0.65 29.70
CA ASP A 8 26.09 -0.10 28.69
C ASP A 8 26.70 -0.24 27.27
N ASP A 9 28.00 0.07 27.11
CA ASP A 9 28.69 -0.07 25.81
C ASP A 9 28.74 -1.54 25.32
N GLN A 10 28.83 -2.53 26.22
CA GLN A 10 28.84 -3.94 25.84
C GLN A 10 27.44 -4.45 25.49
N GLN A 11 26.40 -3.95 26.13
CA GLN A 11 25.00 -4.27 25.82
C GLN A 11 24.63 -3.69 24.45
N ASP A 12 24.92 -2.40 24.23
CA ASP A 12 24.67 -1.73 22.96
C ASP A 12 25.36 -2.42 21.78
N LEU A 13 26.62 -2.85 21.94
CA LEU A 13 27.35 -3.61 20.93
C LEU A 13 26.76 -5.00 20.65
N ALA A 14 26.22 -5.65 21.69
CA ALA A 14 25.53 -6.94 21.54
C ALA A 14 24.21 -6.80 20.78
N ASP A 15 23.46 -5.75 21.09
CA ASP A 15 22.20 -5.42 20.45
C ASP A 15 22.40 -5.02 18.98
N GLU A 16 23.40 -4.19 18.66
CA GLU A 16 23.78 -3.85 17.29
C GLU A 16 24.19 -5.08 16.46
N LYS A 17 24.97 -5.99 17.05
CA LYS A 17 25.37 -7.22 16.38
C LYS A 17 24.18 -8.13 16.09
N HIS A 18 23.25 -8.23 17.01
CA HIS A 18 22.01 -8.98 16.84
C HIS A 18 21.15 -8.39 15.72
N LEU A 19 20.99 -7.06 15.67
CA LEU A 19 20.24 -6.37 14.61
C LEU A 19 20.92 -6.54 13.23
N ALA A 20 22.25 -6.49 13.17
CA ALA A 20 23.01 -6.74 11.94
C ALA A 20 22.79 -8.18 11.42
N GLU A 21 22.84 -9.18 12.31
CA GLU A 21 22.57 -10.58 11.98
C GLU A 21 21.13 -10.76 11.48
N ARG A 22 20.15 -10.19 12.16
CA ARG A 22 18.76 -10.23 11.71
C ARG A 22 18.55 -9.57 10.36
N LEU A 23 19.25 -8.48 10.07
CA LEU A 23 19.16 -7.80 8.78
C LEU A 23 19.75 -8.65 7.65
N SER A 24 20.84 -9.39 7.92
CA SER A 24 21.47 -10.30 6.93
C SER A 24 20.63 -11.55 6.62
N HIS A 25 19.67 -11.89 7.49
CA HIS A 25 18.72 -12.99 7.32
C HIS A 25 17.27 -12.49 7.29
N PHE A 26 17.07 -11.25 6.87
CA PHE A 26 15.74 -10.65 6.82
C PHE A 26 14.83 -11.43 5.88
N ASP A 27 13.73 -11.96 6.44
CA ASP A 27 12.66 -12.60 5.70
C ASP A 27 11.41 -11.71 5.71
N LEU A 28 10.94 -11.35 4.52
CA LEU A 28 9.80 -10.46 4.35
C LEU A 28 8.51 -10.98 4.98
N PHE A 29 8.35 -12.31 5.06
CA PHE A 29 7.12 -12.97 5.51
C PHE A 29 7.16 -13.47 6.96
N SER A 30 8.23 -13.21 7.71
CA SER A 30 8.42 -13.73 9.07
C SER A 30 8.12 -12.73 10.21
N TRP A 31 7.49 -11.59 9.92
CA TRP A 31 7.27 -10.54 10.91
C TRP A 31 6.02 -10.76 11.75
N GLU A 32 6.21 -10.97 13.05
CA GLU A 32 5.13 -11.06 14.02
C GLU A 32 5.00 -9.78 14.88
N ASP A 33 6.09 -9.04 15.11
CA ASP A 33 6.09 -7.82 15.93
C ASP A 33 6.61 -6.58 15.17
N GLN A 34 5.73 -5.61 14.98
CA GLN A 34 6.06 -4.35 14.30
C GLN A 34 7.14 -3.53 15.03
N ARG A 35 7.25 -3.62 16.36
CA ARG A 35 8.26 -2.89 17.12
C ARG A 35 9.66 -3.36 16.72
N VAL A 36 9.85 -4.67 16.66
CA VAL A 36 11.11 -5.29 16.23
C VAL A 36 11.47 -4.90 14.80
N LYS A 37 10.47 -4.81 13.92
CA LYS A 37 10.64 -4.33 12.56
C LYS A 37 11.13 -2.88 12.53
N TRP A 38 10.55 -1.99 13.33
CA TRP A 38 10.96 -0.60 13.38
C TRP A 38 12.36 -0.43 13.95
N GLU A 39 12.73 -1.14 14.99
CA GLU A 39 14.09 -1.17 15.55
C GLU A 39 15.12 -1.62 14.50
N LEU A 40 14.81 -2.66 13.72
CA LEU A 40 15.68 -3.15 12.67
C LEU A 40 15.89 -2.11 11.57
N PHE A 41 14.85 -1.43 11.12
CA PHE A 41 14.98 -0.42 10.07
C PHE A 41 15.56 0.90 10.58
N ASP A 42 15.39 1.23 11.86
CA ASP A 42 16.10 2.35 12.48
C ASP A 42 17.60 2.08 12.52
N TYR A 43 18.00 0.91 12.97
CA TYR A 43 19.38 0.44 12.88
C TYR A 43 19.90 0.49 11.43
N SER A 44 19.14 -0.04 10.48
CA SER A 44 19.53 -0.05 9.06
C SER A 44 19.77 1.37 8.54
N ARG A 45 18.85 2.31 8.78
CA ARG A 45 19.05 3.72 8.37
C ARG A 45 20.31 4.35 8.97
N GLY A 46 20.60 4.03 10.22
CA GLY A 46 21.75 4.59 10.95
C GLY A 46 23.09 4.00 10.55
N ARG A 47 23.17 2.67 10.36
CA ARG A 47 24.42 1.89 10.24
C ARG A 47 24.64 1.26 8.88
N CYS A 48 23.59 0.68 8.27
CA CYS A 48 23.66 -0.09 7.01
C CYS A 48 22.51 0.25 6.07
N PRO A 49 22.43 1.49 5.53
CA PRO A 49 21.29 1.94 4.76
C PRO A 49 21.06 1.18 3.46
N VAL A 50 22.08 0.49 2.99
CA VAL A 50 22.03 -0.50 1.90
C VAL A 50 22.63 -1.79 2.46
N ALA A 51 21.78 -2.71 2.88
CA ALA A 51 22.18 -3.99 3.46
C ALA A 51 21.83 -5.15 2.54
N HIS A 52 22.59 -6.23 2.56
CA HIS A 52 22.25 -7.46 1.85
C HIS A 52 21.62 -8.46 2.81
N THR A 53 20.57 -9.15 2.36
CA THR A 53 19.97 -10.30 3.03
C THR A 53 20.04 -11.53 2.15
N ASP A 54 20.16 -12.71 2.75
CA ASP A 54 20.06 -14.02 2.06
C ASP A 54 18.62 -14.57 2.06
N GLY A 55 17.70 -13.91 2.76
CA GLY A 55 16.28 -14.27 2.79
C GLY A 55 15.61 -14.13 1.41
N ASN A 56 14.58 -14.93 1.16
CA ASN A 56 13.74 -14.88 -0.05
C ASN A 56 14.52 -14.87 -1.38
N GLY A 57 15.65 -15.57 -1.43
CA GLY A 57 16.50 -15.71 -2.63
C GLY A 57 17.60 -14.67 -2.77
N GLY A 58 17.80 -13.81 -1.77
CA GLY A 58 18.85 -12.79 -1.70
C GLY A 58 18.48 -11.48 -2.40
N PHE A 59 18.64 -10.37 -1.68
CA PHE A 59 18.42 -9.03 -2.23
C PHE A 59 19.07 -7.95 -1.36
N TYR A 60 19.24 -6.74 -1.91
CA TYR A 60 19.63 -5.57 -1.13
C TYR A 60 18.42 -4.86 -0.56
N ILE A 61 18.50 -4.45 0.70
CA ILE A 61 17.50 -3.65 1.41
C ILE A 61 17.96 -2.20 1.42
N VAL A 62 17.13 -1.29 0.93
CA VAL A 62 17.40 0.15 0.90
C VAL A 62 16.42 0.86 1.83
N SER A 63 16.93 1.51 2.88
CA SER A 63 16.14 1.99 4.03
C SER A 63 16.08 3.51 4.19
N ARG A 64 17.07 4.30 3.71
CA ARG A 64 17.06 5.78 3.79
C ARG A 64 16.19 6.40 2.71
N TYR A 65 15.55 7.51 3.03
CA TYR A 65 14.67 8.22 2.11
C TYR A 65 15.34 8.60 0.78
N GLU A 66 16.52 9.21 0.81
CA GLU A 66 17.20 9.68 -0.40
C GLU A 66 17.68 8.50 -1.28
N ASP A 67 18.12 7.40 -0.68
CA ASP A 67 18.52 6.20 -1.41
C ASP A 67 17.30 5.51 -2.05
N VAL A 68 16.19 5.39 -1.30
CA VAL A 68 14.89 4.91 -1.82
C VAL A 68 14.42 5.80 -2.97
N ARG A 69 14.47 7.11 -2.83
CA ARG A 69 14.11 8.06 -3.88
C ARG A 69 14.96 7.84 -5.13
N ARG A 70 16.29 7.75 -4.98
CA ARG A 70 17.21 7.50 -6.10
C ARG A 70 16.87 6.22 -6.85
N VAL A 71 16.67 5.11 -6.14
CA VAL A 71 16.30 3.82 -6.76
C VAL A 71 14.97 3.91 -7.50
N MET A 72 14.00 4.62 -6.97
CA MET A 72 12.67 4.73 -7.57
C MET A 72 12.59 5.72 -8.75
N GLU A 73 13.47 6.72 -8.80
CA GLU A 73 13.49 7.72 -9.87
C GLU A 73 14.42 7.32 -11.04
N ASP A 74 15.49 6.57 -10.78
CA ASP A 74 16.46 6.09 -11.80
C ASP A 74 16.06 4.72 -12.36
N TRP A 75 14.93 4.67 -13.08
CA TRP A 75 14.41 3.45 -13.69
C TRP A 75 15.34 2.84 -14.75
N GLU A 76 16.22 3.61 -15.38
CA GLU A 76 17.21 3.12 -16.34
C GLU A 76 18.26 2.22 -15.67
N THR A 77 18.60 2.53 -14.41
CA THR A 77 19.54 1.74 -13.60
C THR A 77 18.82 0.68 -12.78
N PHE A 78 17.61 0.99 -12.27
CA PHE A 78 16.83 0.12 -11.39
C PHE A 78 15.48 -0.21 -12.01
N SER A 79 15.49 -1.25 -12.85
CA SER A 79 14.34 -1.69 -13.64
C SER A 79 13.26 -2.38 -12.83
N SER A 80 12.01 -2.27 -13.27
CA SER A 80 10.87 -3.00 -12.73
C SER A 80 10.57 -4.32 -13.44
N THR A 81 11.28 -4.64 -14.55
CA THR A 81 10.88 -5.70 -15.49
C THR A 81 10.95 -7.14 -14.97
N GLU A 82 11.58 -7.39 -13.83
CA GLU A 82 11.62 -8.70 -13.19
C GLU A 82 10.73 -8.81 -11.96
N SER A 83 9.59 -8.16 -11.96
CA SER A 83 8.61 -8.02 -10.88
C SER A 83 9.05 -7.10 -9.74
N PRO A 84 8.24 -6.11 -9.35
CA PRO A 84 8.47 -5.28 -8.18
C PRO A 84 8.14 -6.00 -6.87
N LEU A 85 7.69 -7.26 -6.94
CA LEU A 85 7.35 -8.08 -5.78
C LEU A 85 8.53 -9.02 -5.42
N VAL A 86 8.61 -9.39 -4.15
CA VAL A 86 9.48 -10.44 -3.63
C VAL A 86 8.57 -11.42 -2.89
N PRO A 87 8.65 -12.75 -3.16
CA PRO A 87 9.48 -13.43 -4.14
C PRO A 87 9.07 -13.20 -5.59
N THR A 88 9.91 -13.67 -6.53
CA THR A 88 9.71 -13.55 -7.99
C THR A 88 8.91 -14.73 -8.55
N GLY A 89 8.59 -14.66 -9.87
CA GLY A 89 7.94 -15.78 -10.57
C GLY A 89 6.44 -15.64 -10.68
N VAL A 90 5.89 -14.47 -10.36
CA VAL A 90 4.49 -14.13 -10.62
C VAL A 90 4.32 -13.64 -12.08
N PRO A 91 3.14 -13.83 -12.69
CA PRO A 91 2.85 -13.30 -14.00
C PRO A 91 2.97 -11.78 -14.07
N SER A 92 3.30 -11.24 -15.25
CA SER A 92 3.47 -9.80 -15.46
C SER A 92 2.19 -9.01 -15.16
N LEU A 93 2.34 -7.93 -14.42
CA LEU A 93 1.31 -6.98 -14.01
C LEU A 93 1.56 -5.62 -14.66
N CYS A 94 1.28 -5.49 -15.97
CA CYS A 94 1.41 -4.21 -16.66
C CYS A 94 0.60 -3.11 -15.96
N PRO A 95 1.13 -1.91 -15.73
CA PRO A 95 2.48 -1.42 -16.03
C PRO A 95 3.43 -1.39 -14.83
N ILE A 96 3.16 -2.13 -13.74
CA ILE A 96 3.95 -1.99 -12.51
C ILE A 96 5.33 -2.66 -12.66
N ASP A 97 5.42 -3.68 -13.49
CA ASP A 97 6.62 -4.42 -13.85
C ASP A 97 7.11 -4.14 -15.28
N ASP A 98 6.71 -3.00 -15.85
CA ASP A 98 7.25 -2.49 -17.11
C ASP A 98 8.08 -1.23 -16.89
N ASP A 99 9.08 -1.04 -17.71
CA ASP A 99 9.79 0.24 -17.82
C ASP A 99 9.23 1.09 -18.97
N PRO A 100 9.53 2.40 -19.04
CA PRO A 100 9.29 3.18 -20.24
C PRO A 100 9.96 2.53 -21.48
N PRO A 101 9.33 2.49 -22.68
CA PRO A 101 8.13 3.27 -23.05
C PRO A 101 6.78 2.58 -22.77
N VAL A 102 6.73 1.27 -22.46
CA VAL A 102 5.47 0.53 -22.26
C VAL A 102 4.75 1.08 -21.04
N GLN A 103 5.44 1.20 -19.91
CA GLN A 103 4.94 1.82 -18.69
C GLN A 103 4.33 3.20 -18.96
N SER A 104 5.02 4.05 -19.70
CA SER A 104 4.56 5.41 -19.99
C SER A 104 3.30 5.42 -20.86
N ALA A 105 3.21 4.52 -21.84
CA ALA A 105 2.04 4.39 -22.69
C ALA A 105 0.80 3.93 -21.89
N ALA A 106 0.98 2.94 -21.02
CA ALA A 106 -0.08 2.49 -20.13
C ALA A 106 -0.51 3.60 -19.14
N ARG A 107 0.44 4.36 -18.59
CA ARG A 107 0.14 5.50 -17.69
C ARG A 107 -0.60 6.64 -18.40
N GLN A 108 -0.28 6.93 -19.66
CA GLN A 108 -1.03 7.90 -20.47
C GLN A 108 -2.50 7.48 -20.64
N LEU A 109 -2.77 6.18 -20.78
CA LEU A 109 -4.13 5.65 -20.85
C LEU A 109 -4.86 5.72 -19.50
N LEU A 110 -4.19 5.33 -18.40
CA LEU A 110 -4.82 5.12 -17.10
C LEU A 110 -4.89 6.39 -16.23
N ASN A 111 -3.85 7.24 -16.22
CA ASN A 111 -3.79 8.41 -15.33
C ASN A 111 -5.01 9.35 -15.44
N PRO A 112 -5.56 9.64 -16.65
CA PRO A 112 -6.72 10.51 -16.75
C PRO A 112 -7.95 9.98 -16.01
N LEU A 113 -8.11 8.64 -15.92
CA LEU A 113 -9.25 7.96 -15.29
C LEU A 113 -9.24 8.13 -13.76
N PHE A 114 -8.07 8.29 -13.16
CA PHE A 114 -7.87 8.46 -11.73
C PHE A 114 -7.57 9.91 -11.34
N SER A 115 -7.83 10.88 -12.23
CA SER A 115 -7.79 12.29 -11.88
C SER A 115 -8.96 12.66 -10.95
N ARG A 116 -8.78 13.68 -10.08
CA ARG A 116 -9.89 14.17 -9.22
C ARG A 116 -11.12 14.55 -10.04
N LYS A 117 -10.94 15.11 -11.23
CA LYS A 117 -12.04 15.47 -12.13
C LYS A 117 -12.80 14.23 -12.63
N ALA A 118 -12.11 13.17 -12.98
CA ALA A 118 -12.73 11.92 -13.44
C ALA A 118 -13.45 11.17 -12.29
N LEU A 119 -12.94 11.29 -11.08
CA LEU A 119 -13.49 10.64 -9.89
C LEU A 119 -14.64 11.41 -9.25
N ALA A 120 -14.75 12.73 -9.47
CA ALA A 120 -15.81 13.56 -8.87
C ALA A 120 -17.25 13.05 -9.07
N PRO A 121 -17.64 12.47 -10.22
CA PRO A 121 -18.98 11.89 -10.36
C PRO A 121 -19.28 10.71 -9.43
N HIS A 122 -18.27 10.08 -8.85
CA HIS A 122 -18.42 8.94 -7.94
C HIS A 122 -18.48 9.35 -6.45
N GLU A 123 -18.25 10.62 -6.12
CA GLU A 123 -18.16 11.11 -4.75
C GLU A 123 -19.44 10.87 -3.95
N GLU A 124 -20.62 11.20 -4.52
CA GLU A 124 -21.90 10.93 -3.86
C GLU A 124 -22.13 9.44 -3.61
N ALA A 125 -21.73 8.59 -4.55
CA ALA A 125 -21.82 7.14 -4.37
C ALA A 125 -20.86 6.63 -3.28
N MET A 126 -19.69 7.27 -3.09
CA MET A 126 -18.78 6.97 -1.99
C MET A 126 -19.43 7.31 -0.64
N HIS A 127 -20.02 8.51 -0.51
CA HIS A 127 -20.74 8.91 0.70
C HIS A 127 -21.90 7.96 1.01
N GLN A 128 -22.73 7.62 0.00
CA GLN A 128 -23.88 6.74 0.22
C GLN A 128 -23.43 5.34 0.63
N THR A 129 -22.40 4.78 -0.03
CA THR A 129 -21.89 3.45 0.32
C THR A 129 -21.33 3.42 1.75
N ALA A 130 -20.59 4.46 2.16
CA ALA A 130 -20.10 4.57 3.53
C ALA A 130 -21.25 4.59 4.55
N LYS A 131 -22.29 5.40 4.31
CA LYS A 131 -23.50 5.49 5.17
C LYS A 131 -24.20 4.14 5.30
N ASP A 132 -24.48 3.47 4.18
CA ASP A 132 -25.18 2.18 4.15
C ASP A 132 -24.43 1.10 4.96
N LEU A 133 -23.09 1.09 4.87
CA LEU A 133 -22.28 0.15 5.63
C LEU A 133 -22.26 0.49 7.13
N ILE A 134 -22.17 1.76 7.50
CA ILE A 134 -22.21 2.19 8.91
C ILE A 134 -23.58 1.87 9.52
N ASP A 135 -24.67 2.02 8.78
CA ASP A 135 -26.03 1.65 9.24
C ASP A 135 -26.12 0.16 9.62
N GLY A 136 -25.29 -0.70 9.01
CA GLY A 136 -25.24 -2.14 9.32
C GLY A 136 -24.69 -2.48 10.72
N PHE A 137 -23.92 -1.59 11.35
CA PHE A 137 -23.29 -1.87 12.64
C PHE A 137 -23.45 -0.79 13.71
N VAL A 138 -23.86 0.43 13.35
CA VAL A 138 -23.85 1.56 14.28
C VAL A 138 -24.75 1.35 15.51
N ASP A 139 -25.87 0.65 15.36
CA ASP A 139 -26.79 0.36 16.48
C ASP A 139 -26.26 -0.70 17.44
N ARG A 140 -25.33 -1.54 16.99
CA ARG A 140 -24.69 -2.57 17.80
C ARG A 140 -23.62 -1.99 18.74
N GLY A 141 -23.06 -0.80 18.44
CA GLY A 141 -22.01 -0.17 19.24
C GLY A 141 -20.62 -0.82 19.10
N SER A 142 -20.46 -1.73 18.13
CA SER A 142 -19.19 -2.42 17.83
C SER A 142 -19.13 -2.81 16.36
N ALA A 143 -17.91 -2.96 15.83
CA ALA A 143 -17.67 -3.45 14.46
C ALA A 143 -16.28 -4.05 14.33
N GLU A 144 -16.13 -5.02 13.43
CA GLU A 144 -14.83 -5.38 12.86
C GLU A 144 -14.61 -4.52 11.60
N ILE A 145 -13.75 -3.51 11.71
CA ILE A 145 -13.64 -2.42 10.74
C ILE A 145 -13.18 -2.88 9.37
N LEU A 146 -12.30 -3.87 9.28
CA LEU A 146 -11.74 -4.30 8.01
C LEU A 146 -12.75 -5.06 7.16
N ASN A 147 -13.55 -5.93 7.76
CA ASN A 147 -14.48 -6.81 7.03
C ASN A 147 -15.91 -6.26 6.97
N GLU A 148 -16.33 -5.46 7.95
CA GLU A 148 -17.69 -4.91 7.96
C GLU A 148 -17.77 -3.51 7.30
N TYR A 149 -16.65 -2.79 7.22
CA TYR A 149 -16.62 -1.43 6.68
C TYR A 149 -15.60 -1.23 5.56
N ALA A 150 -14.29 -1.31 5.86
CA ALA A 150 -13.24 -0.89 4.94
C ALA A 150 -13.21 -1.73 3.66
N GLY A 151 -13.21 -3.06 3.77
CA GLY A 151 -13.21 -3.98 2.62
C GLY A 151 -14.42 -3.80 1.72
N PRO A 152 -15.65 -3.96 2.23
CA PRO A 152 -16.87 -3.73 1.43
C PRO A 152 -16.96 -2.32 0.81
N TYR A 153 -16.52 -1.29 1.55
CA TYR A 153 -16.51 0.08 1.05
C TYR A 153 -15.56 0.24 -0.15
N VAL A 154 -14.31 -0.15 0.02
CA VAL A 154 -13.28 -0.04 -1.03
C VAL A 154 -13.65 -0.87 -2.25
N GLY A 155 -14.14 -2.09 -2.04
CA GLY A 155 -14.52 -3.00 -3.10
C GLY A 155 -15.70 -2.50 -3.93
N ARG A 156 -16.77 -2.04 -3.29
CA ARG A 156 -17.93 -1.47 -4.01
C ARG A 156 -17.56 -0.24 -4.84
N MET A 157 -16.59 0.57 -4.36
CA MET A 157 -16.11 1.73 -5.11
C MET A 157 -15.23 1.32 -6.27
N LEU A 158 -14.33 0.33 -6.09
CA LEU A 158 -13.52 -0.20 -7.18
C LEU A 158 -14.41 -0.75 -8.30
N THR A 159 -15.46 -1.48 -7.94
CA THR A 159 -16.46 -1.98 -8.90
C THR A 159 -17.10 -0.85 -9.71
N LYS A 160 -17.57 0.19 -9.04
CA LYS A 160 -18.22 1.33 -9.73
C LYS A 160 -17.28 2.09 -10.67
N VAL A 161 -15.97 2.17 -10.33
CA VAL A 161 -15.00 2.92 -11.13
C VAL A 161 -14.42 2.08 -12.28
N ILE A 162 -14.16 0.78 -12.03
CA ILE A 162 -13.43 -0.08 -12.97
C ILE A 162 -14.37 -0.96 -13.79
N PHE A 163 -15.33 -1.63 -13.13
CA PHE A 163 -16.09 -2.72 -13.75
C PHE A 163 -17.50 -2.33 -14.19
N ASN A 164 -18.16 -1.41 -13.48
CA ASN A 164 -19.53 -0.94 -13.70
C ASN A 164 -20.66 -1.99 -13.62
N ASP A 165 -20.36 -3.30 -13.58
CA ASP A 165 -21.36 -4.37 -13.72
C ASP A 165 -21.09 -5.66 -12.93
N LEU A 166 -20.21 -5.65 -11.92
CA LEU A 166 -20.02 -6.81 -11.05
C LEU A 166 -21.22 -6.98 -10.09
N THR A 167 -21.58 -8.24 -9.87
CA THR A 167 -22.48 -8.61 -8.77
C THR A 167 -21.74 -8.53 -7.42
N ASP A 168 -22.48 -8.47 -6.32
CA ASP A 168 -21.89 -8.48 -4.98
C ASP A 168 -21.07 -9.77 -4.72
N GLU A 169 -21.49 -10.93 -5.27
CA GLU A 169 -20.77 -12.20 -5.18
C GLU A 169 -19.43 -12.13 -5.92
N GLU A 170 -19.41 -11.62 -7.16
CA GLU A 170 -18.18 -11.44 -7.94
C GLU A 170 -17.23 -10.46 -7.26
N LEU A 171 -17.78 -9.41 -6.64
CA LEU A 171 -17.01 -8.44 -5.90
C LEU A 171 -16.34 -9.05 -4.66
N ASN A 172 -17.10 -9.81 -3.87
CA ASN A 172 -16.57 -10.50 -2.70
C ASN A 172 -15.46 -11.48 -3.09
N ALA A 173 -15.68 -12.28 -4.15
CA ALA A 173 -14.65 -13.18 -4.68
C ALA A 173 -13.37 -12.43 -5.12
N ALA A 174 -13.50 -11.27 -5.76
CA ALA A 174 -12.36 -10.44 -6.14
C ALA A 174 -11.62 -9.87 -4.91
N GLN A 175 -12.35 -9.49 -3.87
CA GLN A 175 -11.76 -9.01 -2.61
C GLN A 175 -11.03 -10.12 -1.86
N GLU A 176 -11.63 -11.29 -1.71
CA GLU A 176 -11.00 -12.44 -1.07
C GLU A 176 -9.72 -12.86 -1.79
N LEU A 177 -9.76 -12.88 -3.13
CA LEU A 177 -8.60 -13.21 -3.94
C LEU A 177 -7.49 -12.15 -3.83
N ALA A 178 -7.83 -10.87 -3.85
CA ALA A 178 -6.85 -9.80 -3.70
C ALA A 178 -6.18 -9.84 -2.31
N LEU A 179 -6.96 -10.12 -1.26
CA LEU A 179 -6.43 -10.28 0.10
C LEU A 179 -5.50 -11.50 0.19
N ALA A 180 -5.91 -12.64 -0.35
CA ALA A 180 -5.09 -13.86 -0.37
C ALA A 180 -3.74 -13.64 -1.09
N VAL A 181 -3.75 -12.89 -2.22
CA VAL A 181 -2.51 -12.51 -2.92
C VAL A 181 -1.63 -11.59 -2.05
N ALA A 182 -2.23 -10.63 -1.34
CA ALA A 182 -1.49 -9.73 -0.45
C ALA A 182 -0.81 -10.47 0.72
N GLU A 183 -1.45 -11.52 1.23
CA GLU A 183 -0.95 -12.35 2.35
C GLU A 183 0.06 -13.40 1.92
N GLY A 184 0.01 -13.90 0.69
CA GLY A 184 0.83 -15.05 0.29
C GLY A 184 1.32 -15.12 -1.15
N ALA A 185 1.06 -14.16 -2.01
CA ALA A 185 1.62 -13.95 -3.37
C ALA A 185 2.08 -15.22 -4.13
N THR A 186 1.27 -16.31 -4.12
CA THR A 186 1.63 -17.56 -4.80
C THR A 186 1.28 -17.54 -6.29
N PRO A 187 1.98 -18.33 -7.15
CA PRO A 187 1.64 -18.45 -8.57
C PRO A 187 0.20 -18.90 -8.81
N GLU A 188 -0.37 -19.75 -7.93
CA GLU A 188 -1.74 -20.24 -8.03
C GLU A 188 -2.76 -19.13 -7.82
N LEU A 189 -2.54 -18.27 -6.81
CA LEU A 189 -3.41 -17.12 -6.54
C LEU A 189 -3.37 -16.11 -7.68
N PHE A 190 -2.18 -15.84 -8.22
CA PHE A 190 -2.06 -14.99 -9.42
C PHE A 190 -2.75 -15.64 -10.63
N GLY A 191 -2.66 -16.96 -10.79
CA GLY A 191 -3.37 -17.68 -11.84
C GLY A 191 -4.89 -17.48 -11.75
N GLN A 192 -5.47 -17.55 -10.56
CA GLN A 192 -6.90 -17.29 -10.32
C GLN A 192 -7.27 -15.84 -10.65
N LEU A 193 -6.46 -14.87 -10.22
CA LEU A 193 -6.66 -13.46 -10.56
C LEU A 193 -6.67 -13.22 -12.07
N PHE A 194 -5.73 -13.83 -12.80
CA PHE A 194 -5.64 -13.67 -14.25
C PHE A 194 -6.81 -14.32 -14.99
N VAL A 195 -7.29 -15.47 -14.53
CA VAL A 195 -8.52 -16.10 -15.05
C VAL A 195 -9.70 -15.15 -14.86
N MET A 196 -9.91 -14.65 -13.66
CA MET A 196 -10.98 -13.71 -13.35
C MET A 196 -10.91 -12.46 -14.23
N CYS A 197 -9.74 -11.83 -14.33
CA CYS A 197 -9.56 -10.64 -15.19
C CYS A 197 -9.82 -10.93 -16.68
N THR A 198 -9.41 -12.12 -17.16
CA THR A 198 -9.67 -12.55 -18.53
C THR A 198 -11.16 -12.68 -18.81
N GLU A 199 -11.90 -13.30 -17.91
CA GLU A 199 -13.36 -13.48 -18.04
C GLU A 199 -14.09 -12.13 -18.07
N TYR A 200 -13.68 -11.16 -17.24
CA TYR A 200 -14.24 -9.80 -17.27
C TYR A 200 -13.96 -9.07 -18.57
N LEU A 201 -12.73 -9.15 -19.09
CA LEU A 201 -12.38 -8.54 -20.36
C LEU A 201 -13.14 -9.16 -21.53
N GLU A 202 -13.27 -10.48 -21.56
CA GLU A 202 -14.03 -11.18 -22.61
C GLU A 202 -15.53 -10.85 -22.53
N ARG A 203 -16.09 -10.73 -21.34
CA ARG A 203 -17.47 -10.26 -21.14
C ARG A 203 -17.67 -8.84 -21.66
N ALA A 204 -16.72 -7.94 -21.34
CA ALA A 204 -16.75 -6.56 -21.83
C ALA A 204 -16.65 -6.48 -23.37
N LYS A 205 -15.76 -7.27 -23.99
CA LYS A 205 -15.64 -7.38 -25.46
C LYS A 205 -16.93 -7.89 -26.11
N LYS A 206 -17.54 -8.96 -25.55
CA LYS A 206 -18.79 -9.54 -26.08
C LYS A 206 -19.97 -8.56 -26.00
N ARG A 207 -20.00 -7.68 -25.00
CA ARG A 207 -21.02 -6.63 -24.84
C ARG A 207 -20.76 -5.42 -25.76
N GLY A 208 -19.64 -5.38 -26.46
CA GLY A 208 -19.26 -4.25 -27.29
C GLY A 208 -19.04 -2.98 -26.49
N ILE A 209 -18.32 -3.10 -25.33
CA ILE A 209 -18.10 -1.97 -24.41
C ILE A 209 -17.45 -0.80 -25.15
N THR A 210 -17.99 0.40 -24.97
CA THR A 210 -17.47 1.66 -25.52
C THR A 210 -17.51 2.74 -24.44
N GLY A 211 -16.80 3.85 -24.67
CA GLY A 211 -16.76 4.99 -23.76
C GLY A 211 -15.40 5.19 -23.12
N ASP A 212 -15.39 5.95 -22.02
CA ASP A 212 -14.16 6.43 -21.39
C ASP A 212 -13.78 5.68 -20.08
N GLY A 213 -14.52 4.63 -19.72
CA GLY A 213 -14.23 3.83 -18.53
C GLY A 213 -12.98 2.93 -18.68
N VAL A 214 -12.51 2.38 -17.56
CA VAL A 214 -11.28 1.56 -17.53
C VAL A 214 -11.35 0.39 -18.51
N LEU A 215 -12.40 -0.43 -18.45
CA LEU A 215 -12.55 -1.59 -19.34
C LEU A 215 -12.62 -1.19 -20.83
N ALA A 216 -13.37 -0.13 -21.16
CA ALA A 216 -13.47 0.35 -22.53
C ALA A 216 -12.09 0.81 -23.07
N ARG A 217 -11.32 1.50 -22.25
CA ARG A 217 -9.96 1.95 -22.61
C ARG A 217 -8.98 0.80 -22.71
N LEU A 218 -9.08 -0.23 -21.88
CA LEU A 218 -8.23 -1.42 -22.00
C LEU A 218 -8.57 -2.21 -23.26
N VAL A 219 -9.86 -2.41 -23.58
CA VAL A 219 -10.32 -3.18 -24.74
C VAL A 219 -10.01 -2.46 -26.05
N GLY A 220 -10.27 -1.15 -26.13
CA GLY A 220 -10.12 -0.35 -27.36
C GLY A 220 -8.83 0.47 -27.45
N GLY A 221 -7.99 0.45 -26.42
CA GLY A 221 -6.82 1.31 -26.28
C GLY A 221 -5.62 0.89 -27.11
N ARG A 222 -4.61 1.76 -27.09
CA ARG A 222 -3.34 1.55 -27.80
C ARG A 222 -2.15 1.97 -26.92
N PHE A 223 -1.09 1.16 -26.97
CA PHE A 223 0.21 1.49 -26.39
C PHE A 223 1.18 1.88 -27.52
N GLY A 224 1.65 3.13 -27.52
CA GLY A 224 2.57 3.59 -28.56
C GLY A 224 2.06 3.41 -29.99
N GLY A 225 0.74 3.51 -30.21
CA GLY A 225 0.10 3.36 -31.52
C GLY A 225 -0.30 1.93 -31.91
N ARG A 226 0.18 0.88 -31.21
CA ARG A 226 -0.25 -0.52 -31.41
C ARG A 226 -1.43 -0.87 -30.50
N PRO A 227 -2.30 -1.81 -30.87
CA PRO A 227 -3.31 -2.35 -29.96
C PRO A 227 -2.67 -2.93 -28.69
N ILE A 228 -3.35 -2.80 -27.55
CA ILE A 228 -2.96 -3.43 -26.29
C ILE A 228 -3.17 -4.94 -26.45
N THR A 229 -2.15 -5.75 -26.09
CA THR A 229 -2.28 -7.21 -26.12
C THR A 229 -3.22 -7.70 -25.04
N GLN A 230 -3.73 -8.92 -25.16
CA GLN A 230 -4.59 -9.51 -24.13
C GLN A 230 -3.84 -9.65 -22.79
N GLU A 231 -2.58 -10.04 -22.83
CA GLU A 231 -1.73 -10.16 -21.63
C GLU A 231 -1.58 -8.82 -20.93
N GLU A 232 -1.28 -7.73 -21.67
CA GLU A 232 -1.21 -6.38 -21.12
C GLU A 232 -2.57 -5.90 -20.56
N GLN A 233 -3.68 -6.24 -21.22
CA GLN A 233 -5.04 -5.92 -20.72
C GLN A 233 -5.30 -6.60 -19.39
N VAL A 234 -5.00 -7.90 -19.30
CA VAL A 234 -5.17 -8.72 -18.09
C VAL A 234 -4.25 -8.22 -16.97
N GLY A 235 -2.98 -7.98 -17.27
CA GLY A 235 -2.02 -7.42 -16.33
C GLY A 235 -2.45 -6.05 -15.76
N CYS A 236 -2.91 -5.14 -16.65
CA CYS A 236 -3.45 -3.84 -16.23
C CYS A 236 -4.68 -3.96 -15.32
N LEU A 237 -5.60 -4.86 -15.65
CA LEU A 237 -6.78 -5.07 -14.83
C LEU A 237 -6.42 -5.71 -13.49
N GLY A 238 -5.53 -6.71 -13.52
CA GLY A 238 -5.04 -7.40 -12.32
C GLY A 238 -4.39 -6.44 -11.32
N ILE A 239 -3.49 -5.57 -11.78
CA ILE A 239 -2.85 -4.61 -10.87
C ILE A 239 -3.82 -3.54 -10.34
N LEU A 240 -4.83 -3.15 -11.11
CA LEU A 240 -5.86 -2.24 -10.63
C LEU A 240 -6.73 -2.88 -9.55
N VAL A 241 -7.03 -4.18 -9.67
CA VAL A 241 -7.75 -4.96 -8.64
C VAL A 241 -6.90 -5.08 -7.37
N LEU A 242 -5.69 -5.62 -7.49
CA LEU A 242 -4.78 -5.82 -6.35
C LEU A 242 -4.46 -4.51 -5.63
N GLY A 243 -3.99 -3.52 -6.37
CA GLY A 243 -3.58 -2.24 -5.80
C GLY A 243 -4.74 -1.42 -5.24
N GLY A 244 -5.97 -1.64 -5.74
CA GLY A 244 -7.14 -0.88 -5.32
C GLY A 244 -7.89 -1.47 -4.13
N LEU A 245 -7.81 -2.76 -3.87
CA LEU A 245 -8.59 -3.43 -2.80
C LEU A 245 -7.85 -3.42 -1.46
N ASP A 246 -6.65 -3.98 -1.39
CA ASP A 246 -5.96 -4.22 -0.12
C ASP A 246 -5.40 -2.93 0.50
N THR A 247 -4.72 -2.09 -0.27
CA THR A 247 -3.96 -0.95 0.28
C THR A 247 -4.83 0.11 0.93
N THR A 248 -5.98 0.43 0.34
CA THR A 248 -6.94 1.41 0.91
C THR A 248 -7.68 0.81 2.10
N ARG A 249 -8.02 -0.49 2.05
CA ARG A 249 -8.56 -1.24 3.21
C ARG A 249 -7.59 -1.19 4.38
N ALA A 250 -6.32 -1.49 4.15
CA ALA A 250 -5.26 -1.42 5.15
C ALA A 250 -5.12 -0.01 5.73
N ALA A 251 -5.15 1.03 4.89
CA ALA A 251 -5.07 2.42 5.35
C ALA A 251 -6.23 2.77 6.30
N ILE A 252 -7.47 2.41 5.97
CA ILE A 252 -8.63 2.67 6.84
C ILE A 252 -8.50 1.91 8.16
N GLY A 253 -8.09 0.64 8.14
CA GLY A 253 -7.85 -0.16 9.34
C GLY A 253 -6.75 0.42 10.21
N ASN A 254 -5.61 0.78 9.64
CA ASN A 254 -4.48 1.36 10.36
C ASN A 254 -4.84 2.70 11.00
N ILE A 255 -5.55 3.58 10.29
CA ILE A 255 -6.02 4.85 10.84
C ILE A 255 -7.00 4.61 11.98
N THR A 256 -7.95 3.68 11.82
CA THR A 256 -8.88 3.32 12.90
C THR A 256 -8.13 2.81 14.13
N TYR A 257 -7.15 1.93 13.94
CA TYR A 257 -6.29 1.48 15.04
C TYR A 257 -5.57 2.65 15.72
N ARG A 258 -5.04 3.63 14.95
CA ARG A 258 -4.41 4.83 15.52
C ARG A 258 -5.39 5.68 16.33
N LEU A 259 -6.65 5.79 15.93
CA LEU A 259 -7.68 6.48 16.71
C LEU A 259 -7.86 5.84 18.09
N THR A 260 -7.78 4.52 18.18
CA THR A 260 -7.89 3.82 19.49
C THR A 260 -6.68 4.05 20.39
N GLN A 261 -5.52 4.40 19.84
CA GLN A 261 -4.27 4.60 20.60
C GLN A 261 -4.02 6.06 21.01
N HIS A 262 -4.67 7.02 20.35
CA HIS A 262 -4.41 8.45 20.52
C HIS A 262 -5.71 9.22 20.79
N PRO A 263 -6.12 9.37 22.05
CA PRO A 263 -7.26 10.18 22.42
C PRO A 263 -7.14 11.61 21.85
N GLY A 264 -8.22 12.14 21.30
CA GLY A 264 -8.26 13.47 20.68
C GLY A 264 -8.04 13.52 19.18
N LEU A 265 -7.53 12.45 18.53
CA LEU A 265 -7.47 12.39 17.08
C LEU A 265 -8.85 12.37 16.42
N GLU A 266 -9.86 11.77 17.06
CA GLU A 266 -11.23 11.81 16.58
C GLU A 266 -11.75 13.23 16.42
N ASP A 267 -11.59 14.08 17.45
CA ASP A 267 -12.04 15.47 17.43
C ASP A 267 -11.35 16.25 16.32
N ARG A 268 -10.08 15.98 16.09
CA ARG A 268 -9.33 16.55 14.99
C ARG A 268 -9.92 16.14 13.64
N LEU A 269 -10.14 14.85 13.41
CA LEU A 269 -10.65 14.31 12.14
C LEU A 269 -12.14 14.61 11.91
N ARG A 270 -12.91 15.04 12.93
CA ARG A 270 -14.29 15.53 12.73
C ARG A 270 -14.35 16.84 11.96
N ASN A 271 -13.25 17.59 11.90
CA ASN A 271 -13.20 18.82 11.09
C ASN A 271 -12.80 18.49 9.65
N PRO A 272 -13.70 18.62 8.64
CA PRO A 272 -13.39 18.26 7.26
C PRO A 272 -12.18 18.98 6.66
N ALA A 273 -11.85 20.20 7.15
CA ALA A 273 -10.68 20.93 6.70
C ALA A 273 -9.35 20.24 7.09
N TRP A 274 -9.35 19.42 8.13
CA TRP A 274 -8.18 18.70 8.60
C TRP A 274 -8.06 17.30 7.98
N VAL A 275 -9.17 16.62 7.72
CA VAL A 275 -9.17 15.25 7.19
C VAL A 275 -8.29 15.13 5.96
N ARG A 276 -8.48 15.98 4.96
CA ARG A 276 -7.70 15.92 3.70
C ARG A 276 -6.20 16.12 3.89
N ARG A 277 -5.80 17.04 4.78
CA ARG A 277 -4.39 17.34 5.03
C ARG A 277 -3.73 16.26 5.88
N ASP A 278 -4.45 15.80 6.89
CA ASP A 278 -3.90 14.94 7.92
C ASP A 278 -3.84 13.47 7.49
N MET A 279 -4.66 13.06 6.50
CA MET A 279 -4.61 11.70 5.95
C MET A 279 -3.24 11.33 5.38
N ASP A 280 -2.55 12.27 4.75
CA ASP A 280 -1.19 12.01 4.22
C ASP A 280 -0.18 11.71 5.35
N GLU A 281 -0.37 12.24 6.56
CA GLU A 281 0.48 11.95 7.70
C GLU A 281 0.26 10.53 8.26
N PHE A 282 -0.98 10.06 8.30
CA PHE A 282 -1.25 8.65 8.63
C PHE A 282 -0.66 7.72 7.58
N LEU A 283 -0.84 8.04 6.30
CA LEU A 283 -0.28 7.24 5.21
C LEU A 283 1.25 7.24 5.23
N ARG A 284 1.88 8.36 5.59
CA ARG A 284 3.32 8.41 5.79
C ARG A 284 3.75 7.45 6.90
N LEU A 285 3.17 7.56 8.08
CA LEU A 285 3.60 6.81 9.26
C LEU A 285 3.40 5.31 9.10
N ASP A 286 2.25 4.88 8.57
CA ASP A 286 1.89 3.47 8.51
C ASP A 286 2.26 2.81 7.17
N SER A 287 2.40 3.60 6.09
CA SER A 287 2.84 3.11 4.77
C SER A 287 2.17 1.79 4.37
N PRO A 288 0.90 1.78 3.92
CA PRO A 288 0.18 0.53 3.63
C PRO A 288 0.93 -0.42 2.69
N VAL A 289 1.71 0.11 1.75
CA VAL A 289 2.74 -0.65 1.02
C VAL A 289 4.08 -0.42 1.72
N ALA A 290 4.64 -1.48 2.31
CA ALA A 290 5.89 -1.42 3.03
C ALA A 290 7.10 -1.32 2.11
N ALA A 291 7.09 -2.06 1.01
CA ALA A 291 8.24 -2.19 0.13
C ALA A 291 7.87 -2.54 -1.31
N MET A 292 8.79 -2.22 -2.23
CA MET A 292 8.79 -2.69 -3.61
C MET A 292 10.22 -3.07 -4.02
N ALA A 293 10.38 -3.84 -5.08
CA ALA A 293 11.68 -4.25 -5.56
C ALA A 293 12.00 -3.67 -6.94
N ARG A 294 13.29 -3.66 -7.26
CA ARG A 294 13.88 -3.35 -8.56
C ARG A 294 15.01 -4.32 -8.86
N VAL A 295 15.44 -4.36 -10.11
CA VAL A 295 16.62 -5.12 -10.53
C VAL A 295 17.65 -4.15 -11.13
N ALA A 296 18.91 -4.27 -10.73
CA ALA A 296 19.97 -3.46 -11.29
C ALA A 296 20.26 -3.88 -12.74
N THR A 297 20.17 -2.94 -13.69
CA THR A 297 20.43 -3.18 -15.13
C THR A 297 21.92 -3.17 -15.46
N ARG A 298 22.73 -2.63 -14.55
CA ARG A 298 24.20 -2.49 -14.62
C ARG A 298 24.79 -2.50 -13.22
N ASP A 299 26.10 -2.68 -13.13
CA ASP A 299 26.83 -2.47 -11.87
C ASP A 299 26.64 -1.01 -11.44
N VAL A 300 26.26 -0.82 -10.19
CA VAL A 300 25.97 0.51 -9.61
C VAL A 300 26.40 0.57 -8.14
N GLU A 301 26.97 1.70 -7.76
CA GLU A 301 27.27 1.99 -6.37
C GLU A 301 26.14 2.80 -5.73
N LEU A 302 25.60 2.30 -4.62
CA LEU A 302 24.59 2.95 -3.80
C LEU A 302 25.09 3.03 -2.36
N ASN A 303 25.34 4.24 -1.87
CA ASN A 303 25.82 4.50 -0.50
C ASN A 303 27.06 3.68 -0.12
N GLY A 304 28.04 3.57 -1.04
CA GLY A 304 29.29 2.83 -0.84
C GLY A 304 29.19 1.31 -1.02
N VAL A 305 27.99 0.78 -1.34
CA VAL A 305 27.77 -0.64 -1.61
C VAL A 305 27.67 -0.86 -3.11
N LEU A 306 28.48 -1.75 -3.65
CA LEU A 306 28.45 -2.15 -5.06
C LEU A 306 27.37 -3.21 -5.28
N ILE A 307 26.32 -2.84 -6.01
CA ILE A 307 25.23 -3.72 -6.46
C ILE A 307 25.56 -4.14 -7.90
N LYS A 308 25.63 -5.44 -8.16
CA LYS A 308 25.94 -5.97 -9.49
C LYS A 308 24.70 -5.98 -10.38
N LYS A 309 24.94 -5.94 -11.70
CA LYS A 309 23.89 -6.18 -12.69
C LYS A 309 23.15 -7.49 -12.40
N GLY A 310 21.81 -7.43 -12.42
CA GLY A 310 20.92 -8.57 -12.16
C GLY A 310 20.58 -8.78 -10.68
N GLU A 311 21.23 -8.06 -9.77
CA GLU A 311 20.90 -8.15 -8.34
C GLU A 311 19.64 -7.35 -8.03
N ARG A 312 18.85 -7.87 -7.07
CA ARG A 312 17.62 -7.26 -6.59
C ARG A 312 17.86 -6.23 -5.52
N VAL A 313 17.06 -5.18 -5.58
CA VAL A 313 17.07 -4.07 -4.63
C VAL A 313 15.64 -3.85 -4.13
N GLN A 314 15.39 -4.13 -2.87
CA GLN A 314 14.13 -3.81 -2.21
C GLN A 314 14.21 -2.43 -1.58
N VAL A 315 13.33 -1.52 -1.98
CA VAL A 315 13.17 -0.21 -1.36
C VAL A 315 12.12 -0.27 -0.26
N ARG A 316 12.46 0.21 0.93
CA ARG A 316 11.59 0.22 2.10
C ARG A 316 10.89 1.58 2.22
N PHE A 317 9.65 1.68 1.72
CA PHE A 317 8.84 2.90 1.82
C PHE A 317 8.50 3.23 3.28
N ASP A 318 8.18 2.20 4.06
CA ASP A 318 7.88 2.33 5.48
C ASP A 318 9.08 2.85 6.29
N SER A 319 10.28 2.39 5.98
CA SER A 319 11.52 2.88 6.57
C SER A 319 11.82 4.32 6.11
N ALA A 320 11.76 4.59 4.80
CA ALA A 320 12.00 5.92 4.25
C ALA A 320 11.05 6.98 4.83
N ASN A 321 9.80 6.63 5.07
CA ASN A 321 8.80 7.50 5.68
C ASN A 321 9.04 7.78 7.17
N ARG A 322 9.94 7.03 7.81
CA ARG A 322 10.41 7.22 9.19
C ARG A 322 11.84 7.73 9.27
N ASP A 323 12.40 8.20 8.16
CA ASP A 323 13.74 8.76 8.12
C ASP A 323 13.75 10.17 8.72
N THR A 324 14.46 10.34 9.84
CA THR A 324 14.58 11.62 10.56
C THR A 324 15.38 12.67 9.79
N ALA A 325 16.17 12.25 8.80
CA ALA A 325 16.84 13.19 7.89
C ALA A 325 15.85 13.89 6.95
N LYS A 326 14.68 13.29 6.71
CA LYS A 326 13.61 13.84 5.88
C LYS A 326 12.45 14.41 6.70
N PHE A 327 12.03 13.73 7.76
CA PHE A 327 10.86 14.07 8.54
C PHE A 327 11.24 14.25 10.00
N ARG A 328 11.06 15.47 10.55
CA ARG A 328 11.25 15.70 11.98
C ARG A 328 10.25 14.84 12.77
N ASP A 329 10.65 14.26 13.91
CA ASP A 329 9.81 13.37 14.73
C ASP A 329 9.14 12.28 13.88
N ALA A 330 9.94 11.61 13.06
CA ALA A 330 9.49 10.74 11.97
C ALA A 330 8.65 9.54 12.44
N ASP A 331 8.82 9.10 13.69
CA ASP A 331 8.06 7.99 14.30
C ASP A 331 6.72 8.39 14.92
N GLN A 332 6.40 9.69 14.88
CA GLN A 332 5.19 10.24 15.47
C GLN A 332 4.26 10.82 14.41
N LEU A 333 2.97 10.89 14.74
CA LEU A 333 2.00 11.67 13.98
C LEU A 333 2.19 13.16 14.28
N VAL A 334 2.53 13.95 13.28
CA VAL A 334 2.76 15.38 13.38
C VAL A 334 1.89 16.13 12.38
N PHE A 335 0.99 16.96 12.87
CA PHE A 335 -0.03 17.62 12.06
C PHE A 335 0.12 19.15 11.97
N ASP A 336 1.20 19.69 12.50
CA ASP A 336 1.48 21.14 12.54
C ASP A 336 2.07 21.66 11.24
N GLU A 337 2.65 20.79 10.41
CA GLU A 337 3.25 21.12 9.13
C GLU A 337 2.83 20.15 8.02
N ALA A 338 2.86 20.61 6.77
CA ALA A 338 2.60 19.75 5.61
C ALA A 338 3.80 18.83 5.37
N ARG A 339 3.66 17.55 5.63
CA ARG A 339 4.69 16.53 5.38
C ARG A 339 4.55 15.93 3.98
N SER A 340 4.78 16.79 2.98
CA SER A 340 4.73 16.37 1.57
C SER A 340 5.94 15.51 1.19
N GLY A 341 5.77 14.72 0.11
CA GLY A 341 6.84 13.93 -0.46
C GLY A 341 7.11 12.61 0.26
N HIS A 342 6.17 12.13 1.08
CA HIS A 342 6.26 10.78 1.64
C HIS A 342 6.20 9.70 0.55
N ALA A 343 6.80 8.54 0.84
CA ALA A 343 6.93 7.41 -0.09
C ALA A 343 5.71 6.47 -0.12
N ALA A 344 4.64 6.72 0.66
CA ALA A 344 3.50 5.80 0.77
C ALA A 344 2.76 5.52 -0.56
N PHE A 345 2.86 6.42 -1.53
CA PHE A 345 2.34 6.22 -2.88
C PHE A 345 3.43 5.90 -3.91
N GLY A 346 4.62 5.52 -3.47
CA GLY A 346 5.77 5.36 -4.34
C GLY A 346 6.27 6.67 -4.94
N MET A 347 7.31 6.59 -5.77
CA MET A 347 8.00 7.73 -6.39
C MET A 347 8.30 7.43 -7.86
N GLY A 348 8.78 8.46 -8.59
CA GLY A 348 9.20 8.31 -9.99
C GLY A 348 8.06 7.95 -10.94
N VAL A 349 8.40 7.25 -12.01
CA VAL A 349 7.47 6.86 -13.08
C VAL A 349 6.36 5.92 -12.60
N HIS A 350 6.62 5.15 -11.54
CA HIS A 350 5.68 4.20 -10.94
C HIS A 350 4.84 4.78 -9.78
N ARG A 351 4.87 6.08 -9.54
CA ARG A 351 4.03 6.69 -8.51
C ARG A 351 2.57 6.25 -8.69
N CYS A 352 1.90 5.88 -7.60
CA CYS A 352 0.56 5.28 -7.57
C CYS A 352 -0.45 6.04 -8.45
N VAL A 353 -1.08 5.33 -9.40
CA VAL A 353 -2.12 5.88 -10.28
C VAL A 353 -3.39 6.20 -9.50
N GLY A 354 -3.72 5.34 -8.52
CA GLY A 354 -4.93 5.43 -7.70
C GLY A 354 -4.84 6.42 -6.52
N SER A 355 -3.73 7.16 -6.37
CA SER A 355 -3.51 8.01 -5.18
C SER A 355 -4.62 9.03 -4.90
N ASN A 356 -5.26 9.59 -5.93
CA ASN A 356 -6.41 10.47 -5.73
C ASN A 356 -7.66 9.71 -5.27
N MET A 357 -7.90 8.52 -5.84
CA MET A 357 -9.03 7.68 -5.44
C MET A 357 -8.88 7.21 -4.00
N ALA A 358 -7.71 6.72 -3.62
CA ALA A 358 -7.42 6.28 -2.25
C ALA A 358 -7.65 7.40 -1.23
N ARG A 359 -7.14 8.62 -1.51
CA ARG A 359 -7.38 9.77 -0.63
C ARG A 359 -8.86 10.11 -0.51
N MET A 360 -9.60 10.18 -1.62
CA MET A 360 -11.04 10.45 -1.59
C MET A 360 -11.80 9.38 -0.78
N GLN A 361 -11.48 8.12 -0.99
CA GLN A 361 -12.11 7.02 -0.24
C GLN A 361 -11.83 7.12 1.25
N ILE A 362 -10.57 7.35 1.67
CA ILE A 362 -10.20 7.47 3.08
C ILE A 362 -10.86 8.71 3.70
N GLU A 363 -10.79 9.87 3.02
CA GLU A 363 -11.41 11.11 3.47
C GLU A 363 -12.90 10.90 3.76
N ILE A 364 -13.64 10.35 2.80
CA ILE A 364 -15.11 10.13 2.91
C ILE A 364 -15.44 9.05 3.94
N ALA A 365 -14.65 7.97 3.99
CA ALA A 365 -14.86 6.90 4.96
C ALA A 365 -14.84 7.43 6.40
N PHE A 366 -13.85 8.25 6.76
CA PHE A 366 -13.76 8.83 8.10
C PHE A 366 -14.72 9.99 8.32
N GLU A 367 -15.02 10.79 7.29
CA GLU A 367 -16.04 11.83 7.38
C GLU A 367 -17.40 11.22 7.75
N GLU A 368 -17.84 10.16 7.10
CA GLU A 368 -19.13 9.53 7.39
C GLU A 368 -19.11 8.72 8.69
N LEU A 369 -18.02 8.01 8.98
CA LEU A 369 -17.89 7.24 10.21
C LEU A 369 -17.96 8.16 11.44
N LEU A 370 -17.16 9.21 11.47
CA LEU A 370 -17.06 10.10 12.62
C LEU A 370 -18.30 11.01 12.80
N LYS A 371 -19.16 11.16 11.80
CA LYS A 371 -20.50 11.77 11.98
C LYS A 371 -21.43 10.91 12.84
N ARG A 372 -21.22 9.60 12.88
CA ARG A 372 -22.13 8.62 13.47
C ARG A 372 -21.62 8.01 14.78
N VAL A 373 -20.28 7.90 14.92
CA VAL A 373 -19.64 7.26 16.07
C VAL A 373 -18.64 8.18 16.78
N LYS A 374 -18.40 7.93 18.05
CA LYS A 374 -17.43 8.63 18.91
C LYS A 374 -16.87 7.67 19.96
N ASN A 375 -15.79 8.10 20.65
CA ASN A 375 -15.13 7.31 21.69
C ASN A 375 -14.71 5.92 21.16
N ILE A 376 -14.09 5.91 19.97
CA ILE A 376 -13.60 4.68 19.33
C ILE A 376 -12.49 4.08 20.19
N ARG A 377 -12.63 2.82 20.57
CA ARG A 377 -11.70 2.06 21.39
C ARG A 377 -11.61 0.62 20.89
N LEU A 378 -10.48 -0.06 21.16
CA LEU A 378 -10.39 -1.49 20.88
C LEU A 378 -11.42 -2.26 21.72
N ALA A 379 -12.03 -3.25 21.11
CA ALA A 379 -12.86 -4.20 21.84
C ALA A 379 -11.98 -4.99 22.84
N PRO A 380 -12.50 -5.37 24.03
CA PRO A 380 -11.70 -6.07 25.05
C PRO A 380 -11.05 -7.37 24.59
N ALA A 381 -11.62 -8.02 23.57
CA ALA A 381 -11.12 -9.26 22.99
C ALA A 381 -10.32 -9.05 21.69
N ALA A 382 -10.04 -7.80 21.31
CA ALA A 382 -9.31 -7.52 20.07
C ALA A 382 -7.88 -8.08 20.13
N ASP A 383 -7.52 -8.86 19.10
CA ASP A 383 -6.19 -9.45 18.94
C ASP A 383 -5.50 -8.78 17.75
N ILE A 384 -4.67 -7.78 18.00
CA ILE A 384 -4.03 -6.99 16.96
C ILE A 384 -2.82 -7.72 16.40
N LYS A 385 -2.98 -8.20 15.18
CA LYS A 385 -1.93 -8.88 14.41
C LYS A 385 -1.69 -8.18 13.09
N TRP A 386 -0.42 -8.00 12.76
CA TRP A 386 -0.02 -7.45 11.49
C TRP A 386 0.18 -8.55 10.44
N VAL A 387 -0.26 -8.28 9.23
CA VAL A 387 -0.01 -9.15 8.08
C VAL A 387 1.48 -9.10 7.74
N PRO A 388 2.17 -10.25 7.67
CA PRO A 388 3.55 -10.27 7.16
C PRO A 388 3.57 -9.99 5.65
N GLY A 389 4.74 -9.61 5.11
CA GLY A 389 4.92 -9.42 3.67
C GLY A 389 5.14 -7.97 3.25
N GLN A 390 4.65 -7.61 2.07
CA GLN A 390 4.88 -6.30 1.47
C GLN A 390 3.88 -5.23 1.91
N SER A 391 2.83 -5.61 2.63
CA SER A 391 1.83 -4.70 3.16
C SER A 391 2.04 -4.45 4.65
N ASN A 392 1.77 -3.22 5.10
CA ASN A 392 1.57 -2.89 6.50
C ASN A 392 0.05 -2.84 6.75
N ALA A 393 -0.54 -3.99 6.89
CA ALA A 393 -1.97 -4.17 7.14
C ALA A 393 -2.21 -4.92 8.45
N LEU A 394 -3.36 -4.72 9.04
CA LEU A 394 -3.86 -5.51 10.18
C LEU A 394 -4.77 -6.64 9.67
N HIS A 395 -4.78 -7.78 10.35
CA HIS A 395 -5.70 -8.87 10.05
C HIS A 395 -7.14 -8.51 10.39
N THR A 396 -7.33 -7.98 11.61
CA THR A 396 -8.62 -7.50 12.13
C THR A 396 -8.44 -6.25 12.98
N VAL A 397 -9.49 -5.42 13.05
CA VAL A 397 -9.58 -4.28 13.95
C VAL A 397 -10.97 -4.27 14.58
N ASP A 398 -11.13 -4.99 15.68
CA ASP A 398 -12.36 -5.02 16.44
C ASP A 398 -12.46 -3.80 17.35
N ILE A 399 -13.48 -2.98 17.14
CA ILE A 399 -13.72 -1.77 17.91
C ILE A 399 -15.07 -1.77 18.62
N GLU A 400 -15.11 -1.05 19.72
CA GLU A 400 -16.35 -0.53 20.33
C GLU A 400 -16.38 0.98 20.19
N PHE A 401 -17.56 1.54 20.17
CA PHE A 401 -17.79 2.98 20.06
C PHE A 401 -19.14 3.39 20.66
N ASP A 402 -19.31 4.69 20.88
CA ASP A 402 -20.59 5.27 21.26
C ASP A 402 -21.21 5.96 20.03
N ARG A 403 -22.54 5.97 19.94
CA ARG A 403 -23.23 6.73 18.89
C ARG A 403 -23.10 8.24 19.16
N VAL A 404 -22.98 8.99 18.09
CA VAL A 404 -23.24 10.44 18.13
C VAL A 404 -24.75 10.61 18.18
N GLY A 405 -25.24 11.28 19.23
CA GLY A 405 -26.68 11.53 19.46
C GLY A 405 -27.25 12.52 18.45
#